data_32b685431c72516ca6ba57f61e8c5afe
#
_entry.id   32b685431c72516ca6ba57f61e8c5afe
#
_cell.length_a   1.000
_cell.length_b   1.000
_cell.length_c   1.000
_cell.angle_alpha   90.00
_cell.angle_beta   90.00
_cell.angle_gamma   90.00
#
_symmetry.space_group_name_H-M   'P 1'
#
loop_
_entity.id
_entity.type
_entity.pdbx_description
1 polymer ?
#
loop_
_entity_poly.entity_id
_entity_poly.type
_entity_poly.pdbx_seq_one_letter_code
_entity_poly.pdbx_strand_id
1 'polypeptide(L)'
;GDQTLYEFQIALETKDGREELTKRIGLRDFKVEQRKDEQGTGFTFVINGKPIFSKGANWIPADSFTTRLKKQDYQKLLKSAVQANMNTLRVWGGGIYESDDFYDLCDEMGILVWQDFMFACSLYPGDDDFLQSVEREARYQVDRLKDHPSIVLWCGNNEIAWAWHNWGWKDKYPEEVYKEDYNKLFHKVLPAVCQELDPSRYYWPSSPGDGDTLPGKGQ
;
A
#
# COMPACT_ATOMS: atom_id res chain seq x y z
N GLY A 1 -14.74 -17.46 4.50
CA GLY A 1 -14.23 -18.84 4.47
C GLY A 1 -12.80 -18.90 4.99
N ASP A 2 -12.26 -20.09 5.08
CA ASP A 2 -10.89 -20.30 5.52
C ASP A 2 -9.90 -19.71 4.51
N GLN A 3 -8.81 -19.13 5.01
CA GLN A 3 -7.76 -18.55 4.18
C GLN A 3 -6.72 -19.64 3.90
N THR A 4 -6.69 -20.14 2.66
CA THR A 4 -5.73 -21.19 2.28
C THR A 4 -4.41 -20.55 1.90
N LEU A 5 -3.37 -20.84 2.68
CA LEU A 5 -1.99 -20.49 2.38
C LEU A 5 -1.22 -21.75 1.98
N TYR A 6 -0.41 -21.63 0.94
CA TYR A 6 0.46 -22.70 0.45
C TYR A 6 1.89 -22.41 0.87
N GLU A 7 2.58 -23.45 1.31
CA GLU A 7 4.00 -23.36 1.63
C GLU A 7 4.84 -23.82 0.44
N PHE A 8 5.71 -22.95 -0.04
CA PHE A 8 6.69 -23.23 -1.08
C PHE A 8 8.05 -23.42 -0.45
N GLN A 9 8.62 -24.60 -0.61
CA GLN A 9 9.98 -24.91 -0.22
C GLN A 9 10.86 -24.90 -1.46
N ILE A 10 11.88 -24.06 -1.46
CA ILE A 10 12.85 -23.91 -2.52
C ILE A 10 14.20 -24.33 -1.97
N ALA A 11 14.83 -25.34 -2.58
CA ALA A 11 16.15 -25.81 -2.21
C ALA A 11 17.13 -25.55 -3.36
N LEU A 12 18.25 -24.89 -3.07
CA LEU A 12 19.36 -24.72 -3.98
C LEU A 12 20.51 -25.61 -3.51
N GLU A 13 20.85 -26.59 -4.34
CA GLU A 13 22.02 -27.45 -4.11
C GLU A 13 23.16 -27.06 -5.03
N THR A 14 24.30 -26.77 -4.45
CA THR A 14 25.54 -26.45 -5.16
C THR A 14 26.70 -27.31 -4.64
N LYS A 15 27.84 -27.29 -5.32
CA LYS A 15 29.06 -27.96 -4.84
C LYS A 15 29.56 -27.45 -3.49
N ASP A 16 29.15 -26.22 -3.09
CA ASP A 16 29.59 -25.53 -1.88
C ASP A 16 28.59 -25.69 -0.71
N GLY A 17 27.40 -26.30 -0.96
CA GLY A 17 26.39 -26.53 0.06
C GLY A 17 24.95 -26.52 -0.44
N ARG A 18 24.01 -26.58 0.51
CA ARG A 18 22.57 -26.51 0.28
C ARG A 18 21.98 -25.34 1.03
N GLU A 19 21.18 -24.53 0.33
CA GLU A 19 20.37 -23.47 0.89
C GLU A 19 18.90 -23.78 0.71
N GLU A 20 18.10 -23.47 1.70
CA GLU A 20 16.64 -23.67 1.66
C GLU A 20 15.93 -22.35 1.99
N LEU A 21 14.88 -22.07 1.24
CA LEU A 21 13.96 -20.95 1.47
C LEU A 21 12.54 -21.48 1.53
N THR A 22 11.80 -21.09 2.54
CA THR A 22 10.35 -21.37 2.63
C THR A 22 9.59 -20.05 2.49
N LYS A 23 8.61 -20.02 1.59
CA LYS A 23 7.67 -18.91 1.42
C LYS A 23 6.24 -19.39 1.53
N ARG A 24 5.39 -18.59 2.17
CA ARG A 24 3.93 -18.81 2.18
C ARG A 24 3.30 -17.89 1.15
N ILE A 25 2.39 -18.43 0.34
CA ILE A 25 1.65 -17.67 -0.66
C ILE A 25 0.16 -18.02 -0.61
N GLY A 26 -0.67 -17.07 -1.00
CA GLY A 26 -2.11 -17.29 -1.22
C GLY A 26 -2.45 -17.10 -2.70
N LEU A 27 -3.20 -18.04 -3.26
CA LEU A 27 -3.67 -17.96 -4.64
C LEU A 27 -5.02 -17.26 -4.70
N ARG A 28 -5.05 -16.09 -5.32
CA ARG A 28 -6.25 -15.31 -5.55
C ARG A 28 -6.17 -14.50 -6.83
N ASP A 29 -7.32 -14.20 -7.42
CA ASP A 29 -7.48 -13.13 -8.39
C ASP A 29 -7.93 -11.86 -7.67
N PHE A 30 -7.33 -10.73 -7.99
CA PHE A 30 -7.70 -9.43 -7.44
C PHE A 30 -7.66 -8.36 -8.53
N LYS A 31 -8.67 -7.51 -8.54
CA LYS A 31 -8.68 -6.31 -9.37
C LYS A 31 -9.47 -5.17 -8.71
N VAL A 32 -9.15 -3.96 -9.10
CA VAL A 32 -9.97 -2.77 -8.84
C VAL A 32 -10.85 -2.53 -10.07
N GLU A 33 -12.16 -2.56 -9.89
CA GLU A 33 -13.11 -2.19 -10.95
C GLU A 33 -13.53 -0.73 -10.77
N GLN A 34 -13.32 0.05 -11.83
CA GLN A 34 -13.79 1.42 -11.95
C GLN A 34 -14.88 1.46 -13.02
N ARG A 35 -16.14 1.42 -12.59
CA ARG A 35 -17.28 1.54 -13.50
C ARG A 35 -17.84 2.96 -13.43
N LYS A 36 -17.94 3.60 -14.58
CA LYS A 36 -18.57 4.91 -14.70
C LYS A 36 -20.08 4.74 -14.84
N ASP A 37 -20.82 5.50 -14.05
CA ASP A 37 -22.28 5.61 -14.13
C ASP A 37 -22.73 7.09 -14.12
N GLU A 38 -24.02 7.34 -13.92
CA GLU A 38 -24.60 8.69 -13.86
C GLU A 38 -24.17 9.47 -12.60
N GLN A 39 -23.69 8.78 -11.56
CA GLN A 39 -23.27 9.38 -10.29
C GLN A 39 -21.76 9.63 -10.22
N GLY A 40 -20.98 8.99 -11.10
CA GLY A 40 -19.52 9.14 -11.13
C GLY A 40 -18.77 7.87 -11.53
N THR A 41 -17.57 7.72 -11.02
CA THR A 41 -16.72 6.53 -11.26
C THR A 41 -16.59 5.73 -9.96
N GLY A 42 -17.09 4.50 -9.98
CA GLY A 42 -16.99 3.58 -8.86
C GLY A 42 -15.54 3.13 -8.61
N PHE A 43 -15.27 2.71 -7.38
CA PHE A 43 -13.99 2.11 -6.99
C PHE A 43 -14.29 0.87 -6.16
N THR A 44 -14.23 -0.30 -6.79
CA THR A 44 -14.69 -1.56 -6.19
C THR A 44 -13.59 -2.60 -6.21
N PHE A 45 -13.29 -3.17 -5.06
CA PHE A 45 -12.42 -4.33 -4.96
C PHE A 45 -13.18 -5.59 -5.41
N VAL A 46 -12.56 -6.37 -6.29
CA VAL A 46 -13.10 -7.64 -6.76
C VAL A 46 -12.09 -8.74 -6.48
N ILE A 47 -12.49 -9.74 -5.68
CA ILE A 47 -11.65 -10.87 -5.29
C ILE A 47 -12.29 -12.16 -5.81
N ASN A 48 -11.56 -12.93 -6.58
CA ASN A 48 -12.04 -14.18 -7.16
C ASN A 48 -13.40 -13.99 -7.88
N GLY A 49 -13.51 -12.88 -8.63
CA GLY A 49 -14.71 -12.50 -9.36
C GLY A 49 -15.86 -11.94 -8.52
N LYS A 50 -15.71 -11.78 -7.20
CA LYS A 50 -16.75 -11.26 -6.31
C LYS A 50 -16.42 -9.84 -5.86
N PRO A 51 -17.35 -8.87 -6.02
CA PRO A 51 -17.17 -7.53 -5.48
C PRO A 51 -17.21 -7.57 -3.94
N ILE A 52 -16.28 -6.86 -3.32
CA ILE A 52 -16.12 -6.80 -1.86
C ILE A 52 -16.35 -5.37 -1.40
N PHE A 53 -17.23 -5.20 -0.41
CA PHE A 53 -17.32 -3.94 0.32
C PHE A 53 -16.24 -3.90 1.41
N SER A 54 -15.30 -2.95 1.28
CA SER A 54 -14.21 -2.78 2.24
C SER A 54 -14.72 -2.18 3.55
N LYS A 55 -14.80 -3.01 4.57
CA LYS A 55 -15.15 -2.63 5.94
C LYS A 55 -13.89 -2.63 6.78
N GLY A 56 -13.48 -1.46 7.25
CA GLY A 56 -12.23 -1.40 7.99
C GLY A 56 -11.91 -0.03 8.55
N ALA A 57 -10.63 0.17 8.80
CA ALA A 57 -10.09 1.41 9.38
C ALA A 57 -8.70 1.71 8.84
N ASN A 58 -8.24 2.96 9.07
CA ASN A 58 -6.84 3.26 8.96
C ASN A 58 -6.06 2.58 10.08
N TRP A 59 -4.93 2.01 9.71
CA TRP A 59 -3.96 1.45 10.63
C TRP A 59 -2.80 2.43 10.79
N ILE A 60 -2.58 2.90 12.01
CA ILE A 60 -1.42 3.67 12.42
C ILE A 60 -0.52 2.77 13.30
N PRO A 61 0.75 3.11 13.55
CA PRO A 61 1.60 2.33 14.42
C PRO A 61 0.94 2.03 15.77
N ALA A 62 0.93 0.76 16.15
CA ALA A 62 0.23 0.29 17.35
C ALA A 62 0.90 0.72 18.68
N ASP A 63 2.12 1.24 18.61
CA ASP A 63 2.87 1.82 19.73
C ASP A 63 3.72 2.99 19.22
N SER A 64 3.86 4.05 20.02
CA SER A 64 4.76 5.17 19.72
C SER A 64 6.24 4.74 19.63
N PHE A 65 6.60 3.65 20.29
CA PHE A 65 7.92 3.01 20.22
C PHE A 65 7.78 1.67 19.51
N THR A 66 7.78 1.69 18.20
CA THR A 66 7.48 0.54 17.34
C THR A 66 8.36 -0.68 17.61
N THR A 67 9.59 -0.48 18.09
CA THR A 67 10.52 -1.56 18.46
C THR A 67 10.08 -2.39 19.67
N ARG A 68 9.07 -1.95 20.42
CA ARG A 68 8.47 -2.72 21.53
C ARG A 68 7.43 -3.72 21.07
N LEU A 69 6.87 -3.53 19.87
CA LEU A 69 5.84 -4.40 19.33
C LEU A 69 6.35 -5.81 19.07
N LYS A 70 5.52 -6.77 19.43
CA LYS A 70 5.73 -8.20 19.21
C LYS A 70 4.56 -8.77 18.42
N LYS A 71 4.75 -9.92 17.80
CA LYS A 71 3.70 -10.63 17.05
C LYS A 71 2.37 -10.73 17.82
N GLN A 72 2.43 -10.93 19.13
CA GLN A 72 1.23 -11.04 19.98
C GLN A 72 0.40 -9.74 20.04
N ASP A 73 1.06 -8.58 19.97
CA ASP A 73 0.39 -7.28 19.99
C ASP A 73 -0.39 -7.07 18.70
N TYR A 74 0.23 -7.33 17.54
CA TYR A 74 -0.46 -7.36 16.26
C TYR A 74 -1.61 -8.35 16.24
N GLN A 75 -1.38 -9.57 16.71
CA GLN A 75 -2.40 -10.62 16.74
C GLN A 75 -3.64 -10.21 17.55
N LYS A 76 -3.44 -9.55 18.67
CA LYS A 76 -4.54 -9.05 19.51
C LYS A 76 -5.39 -8.02 18.78
N LEU A 77 -4.74 -7.03 18.15
CA LEU A 77 -5.43 -5.95 17.43
C LEU A 77 -6.15 -6.47 16.18
N LEU A 78 -5.49 -7.32 15.40
CA LEU A 78 -6.07 -7.90 14.19
C LEU A 78 -7.25 -8.84 14.52
N LYS A 79 -7.18 -9.61 15.60
CA LYS A 79 -8.33 -10.39 16.10
C LYS A 79 -9.51 -9.50 16.46
N SER A 80 -9.25 -8.34 17.09
CA SER A 80 -10.32 -7.38 17.41
C SER A 80 -10.95 -6.81 16.13
N ALA A 81 -10.14 -6.52 15.09
CA ALA A 81 -10.66 -6.08 13.81
C ALA A 81 -11.56 -7.15 13.15
N VAL A 82 -11.12 -8.41 13.14
CA VAL A 82 -11.94 -9.52 12.62
C VAL A 82 -13.24 -9.69 13.41
N GLN A 83 -13.19 -9.62 14.75
CA GLN A 83 -14.38 -9.70 15.61
C GLN A 83 -15.35 -8.54 15.36
N ALA A 84 -14.85 -7.38 14.97
CA ALA A 84 -15.65 -6.23 14.54
C ALA A 84 -16.16 -6.35 13.09
N ASN A 85 -15.99 -7.50 12.45
CA ASN A 85 -16.33 -7.75 11.03
C ASN A 85 -15.59 -6.82 10.04
N MET A 86 -14.41 -6.35 10.37
CA MET A 86 -13.53 -5.68 9.43
C MET A 86 -12.89 -6.72 8.50
N ASN A 87 -12.76 -6.36 7.24
CA ASN A 87 -12.10 -7.18 6.22
C ASN A 87 -10.96 -6.45 5.51
N THR A 88 -10.75 -5.18 5.81
CA THR A 88 -9.72 -4.34 5.17
C THR A 88 -9.09 -3.41 6.21
N LEU A 89 -7.78 -3.24 6.14
CA LEU A 89 -7.04 -2.22 6.88
C LEU A 89 -6.18 -1.43 5.91
N ARG A 90 -6.10 -0.10 6.12
CA ARG A 90 -5.19 0.75 5.39
C ARG A 90 -4.00 1.09 6.27
N VAL A 91 -2.82 0.58 5.91
CA VAL A 91 -1.56 1.02 6.51
C VAL A 91 -1.27 2.43 6.03
N TRP A 92 -1.49 3.39 6.91
CA TRP A 92 -1.48 4.82 6.62
C TRP A 92 -0.07 5.36 6.40
N GLY A 93 0.09 6.20 5.38
CA GLY A 93 1.38 6.77 4.94
C GLY A 93 2.08 7.71 5.92
N GLY A 94 1.42 8.12 7.01
CA GLY A 94 2.04 8.86 8.12
C GLY A 94 2.59 7.97 9.23
N GLY A 95 2.64 6.65 9.01
CA GLY A 95 3.15 5.66 9.95
C GLY A 95 4.48 5.04 9.52
N ILE A 96 4.52 3.73 9.50
CA ILE A 96 5.67 2.92 9.08
C ILE A 96 5.19 1.76 8.18
N TYR A 97 6.08 1.20 7.37
CA TYR A 97 5.85 -0.16 6.87
C TYR A 97 5.97 -1.12 8.05
N GLU A 98 4.92 -1.89 8.30
CA GLU A 98 4.86 -2.77 9.45
C GLU A 98 5.85 -3.95 9.34
N SER A 99 6.04 -4.67 10.44
CA SER A 99 6.85 -5.89 10.45
C SER A 99 6.19 -7.01 9.65
N ASP A 100 6.97 -8.01 9.22
CA ASP A 100 6.44 -9.18 8.50
C ASP A 100 5.37 -9.92 9.31
N ASP A 101 5.47 -9.93 10.65
CA ASP A 101 4.44 -10.49 11.52
C ASP A 101 3.05 -9.90 11.30
N PHE A 102 2.95 -8.59 11.01
CA PHE A 102 1.67 -7.95 10.72
C PHE A 102 1.07 -8.48 9.43
N TYR A 103 1.85 -8.51 8.35
CA TYR A 103 1.37 -8.96 7.05
C TYR A 103 1.07 -10.46 7.04
N ASP A 104 1.91 -11.27 7.67
CA ASP A 104 1.66 -12.71 7.88
C ASP A 104 0.34 -12.96 8.57
N LEU A 105 0.04 -12.20 9.63
CA LEU A 105 -1.22 -12.31 10.35
C LEU A 105 -2.42 -11.84 9.52
N CYS A 106 -2.25 -10.79 8.69
CA CYS A 106 -3.29 -10.35 7.76
C CYS A 106 -3.59 -11.46 6.73
N ASP A 107 -2.55 -12.11 6.20
CA ASP A 107 -2.69 -13.26 5.29
C ASP A 107 -3.47 -14.41 5.95
N GLU A 108 -3.11 -14.77 7.18
CA GLU A 108 -3.74 -15.85 7.94
C GLU A 108 -5.21 -15.53 8.31
N MET A 109 -5.51 -14.28 8.62
CA MET A 109 -6.84 -13.85 9.06
C MET A 109 -7.75 -13.38 7.93
N GLY A 110 -7.23 -13.26 6.71
CA GLY A 110 -7.99 -12.79 5.54
C GLY A 110 -8.34 -11.31 5.60
N ILE A 111 -7.49 -10.50 6.21
CA ILE A 111 -7.64 -9.05 6.25
C ILE A 111 -6.91 -8.48 5.02
N LEU A 112 -7.63 -7.78 4.17
CA LEU A 112 -7.05 -7.07 3.04
C LEU A 112 -6.24 -5.87 3.52
N VAL A 113 -5.11 -5.61 2.88
CA VAL A 113 -4.25 -4.48 3.20
C VAL A 113 -4.18 -3.52 2.01
N TRP A 114 -4.66 -2.30 2.22
CA TRP A 114 -4.34 -1.14 1.42
C TRP A 114 -3.03 -0.57 1.97
N GLN A 115 -1.95 -0.62 1.20
CA GLN A 115 -0.64 -0.17 1.64
C GLN A 115 -0.30 1.19 1.06
N ASP A 116 -0.21 2.22 1.91
CA ASP A 116 0.38 3.49 1.52
C ASP A 116 1.91 3.39 1.51
N PHE A 117 2.55 4.09 0.58
CA PHE A 117 3.93 4.52 0.75
C PHE A 117 4.00 5.60 1.84
N MET A 118 5.14 5.73 2.52
CA MET A 118 5.27 6.57 3.72
C MET A 118 5.37 8.07 3.38
N PHE A 119 4.34 8.57 2.72
CA PHE A 119 4.15 9.98 2.38
C PHE A 119 2.79 10.46 2.87
N ALA A 120 2.76 11.51 3.71
CA ALA A 120 1.52 12.03 4.26
C ALA A 120 1.62 13.52 4.58
N CYS A 121 0.59 14.28 4.21
CA CYS A 121 0.31 15.61 4.72
C CYS A 121 1.48 16.61 4.68
N SER A 122 2.44 16.42 3.75
CA SER A 122 3.61 17.29 3.61
C SER A 122 4.01 17.43 2.14
N LEU A 123 4.77 18.48 1.82
CA LEU A 123 5.45 18.59 0.54
C LEU A 123 6.78 17.83 0.62
N TYR A 124 7.12 17.18 -0.48
CA TYR A 124 8.35 16.40 -0.60
C TYR A 124 9.16 16.91 -1.80
N PRO A 125 10.49 16.98 -1.68
CA PRO A 125 11.33 17.45 -2.78
C PRO A 125 11.39 16.44 -3.92
N GLY A 126 11.62 16.96 -5.13
CA GLY A 126 11.77 16.17 -6.35
C GLY A 126 13.16 16.29 -6.96
N ASP A 127 14.20 16.55 -6.14
CA ASP A 127 15.59 16.50 -6.57
C ASP A 127 16.07 15.04 -6.74
N ASP A 128 17.11 14.86 -7.52
CA ASP A 128 17.58 13.55 -7.92
C ASP A 128 18.03 12.69 -6.73
N ASP A 129 18.66 13.26 -5.72
CA ASP A 129 19.14 12.51 -4.56
C ASP A 129 17.98 11.96 -3.73
N PHE A 130 16.95 12.79 -3.51
CA PHE A 130 15.76 12.38 -2.81
C PHE A 130 14.97 11.32 -3.61
N LEU A 131 14.77 11.55 -4.91
CA LEU A 131 14.08 10.59 -5.78
C LEU A 131 14.76 9.22 -5.81
N GLN A 132 16.09 9.18 -5.90
CA GLN A 132 16.86 7.93 -5.83
C GLN A 132 16.72 7.23 -4.46
N SER A 133 16.67 8.00 -3.37
CA SER A 133 16.43 7.44 -2.03
C SER A 133 15.06 6.82 -1.93
N VAL A 134 14.03 7.52 -2.42
CA VAL A 134 12.64 7.03 -2.48
C VAL A 134 12.54 5.77 -3.34
N GLU A 135 13.18 5.76 -4.51
CA GLU A 135 13.17 4.59 -5.39
C GLU A 135 13.78 3.36 -4.70
N ARG A 136 14.93 3.52 -4.02
CA ARG A 136 15.55 2.41 -3.27
C ARG A 136 14.65 1.88 -2.16
N GLU A 137 14.02 2.76 -1.39
CA GLU A 137 13.08 2.35 -0.35
C GLU A 137 11.85 1.65 -0.92
N ALA A 138 11.26 2.22 -1.96
CA ALA A 138 10.10 1.65 -2.63
C ALA A 138 10.40 0.25 -3.20
N ARG A 139 11.54 0.09 -3.88
CA ARG A 139 11.99 -1.22 -4.39
C ARG A 139 12.13 -2.25 -3.28
N TYR A 140 12.79 -1.87 -2.19
CA TYR A 140 12.96 -2.77 -1.04
C TYR A 140 11.60 -3.19 -0.46
N GLN A 141 10.70 -2.25 -0.23
CA GLN A 141 9.41 -2.54 0.40
C GLN A 141 8.45 -3.30 -0.51
N VAL A 142 8.39 -2.95 -1.80
CA VAL A 142 7.56 -3.68 -2.76
C VAL A 142 8.09 -5.11 -2.91
N ASP A 143 9.40 -5.31 -3.05
CA ASP A 143 9.99 -6.65 -3.17
C ASP A 143 9.75 -7.50 -1.92
N ARG A 144 9.87 -6.92 -0.73
CA ARG A 144 9.59 -7.58 0.55
C ARG A 144 8.13 -8.02 0.66
N LEU A 145 7.20 -7.17 0.22
CA LEU A 145 5.78 -7.31 0.53
C LEU A 145 4.93 -7.91 -0.61
N LYS A 146 5.44 -7.95 -1.83
CA LYS A 146 4.67 -8.38 -3.02
C LYS A 146 4.11 -9.80 -2.94
N ASP A 147 4.71 -10.68 -2.14
CA ASP A 147 4.26 -12.07 -2.01
C ASP A 147 3.11 -12.25 -1.01
N HIS A 148 2.77 -11.21 -0.22
CA HIS A 148 1.64 -11.24 0.71
C HIS A 148 0.29 -11.16 -0.03
N PRO A 149 -0.57 -12.21 0.02
CA PRO A 149 -1.87 -12.19 -0.64
C PRO A 149 -2.85 -11.18 -0.03
N SER A 150 -2.62 -10.73 1.20
CA SER A 150 -3.44 -9.71 1.85
C SER A 150 -3.30 -8.34 1.20
N ILE A 151 -2.13 -7.98 0.68
CA ILE A 151 -1.92 -6.67 0.05
C ILE A 151 -2.66 -6.62 -1.28
N VAL A 152 -3.55 -5.64 -1.42
CA VAL A 152 -4.43 -5.51 -2.59
C VAL A 152 -4.21 -4.23 -3.38
N LEU A 153 -3.58 -3.22 -2.77
CA LEU A 153 -3.37 -1.92 -3.39
C LEU A 153 -2.10 -1.26 -2.85
N TRP A 154 -1.37 -0.60 -3.74
CA TRP A 154 -0.32 0.33 -3.40
C TRP A 154 -0.84 1.76 -3.56
N CYS A 155 -0.70 2.61 -2.53
CA CYS A 155 -1.12 3.99 -2.58
C CYS A 155 0.07 4.93 -2.41
N GLY A 156 0.19 5.90 -3.30
CA GLY A 156 1.33 6.80 -3.34
C GLY A 156 1.46 7.70 -2.12
N ASN A 157 0.35 8.31 -1.69
CA ASN A 157 0.39 9.23 -0.54
C ASN A 157 -0.97 9.42 0.13
N ASN A 158 -0.90 9.96 1.36
CA ASN A 158 -2.06 10.44 2.08
C ASN A 158 -2.18 11.96 1.98
N GLU A 159 -3.30 12.42 1.41
CA GLU A 159 -3.81 13.79 1.42
C GLU A 159 -2.95 14.89 0.79
N ILE A 160 -1.86 14.59 0.09
CA ILE A 160 -0.99 15.63 -0.47
C ILE A 160 -1.73 16.39 -1.59
N ALA A 161 -2.39 15.68 -2.51
CA ALA A 161 -3.21 16.31 -3.54
C ALA A 161 -4.41 17.06 -2.94
N TRP A 162 -5.05 16.46 -1.93
CA TRP A 162 -6.15 17.09 -1.22
C TRP A 162 -5.71 18.37 -0.50
N ALA A 163 -4.56 18.35 0.19
CA ALA A 163 -4.02 19.48 0.92
C ALA A 163 -3.68 20.66 0.01
N TRP A 164 -3.17 20.39 -1.19
CA TRP A 164 -2.92 21.42 -2.19
C TRP A 164 -4.17 22.25 -2.46
N HIS A 165 -5.32 21.61 -2.64
CA HIS A 165 -6.57 22.27 -2.97
C HIS A 165 -7.33 22.82 -1.76
N ASN A 166 -7.23 22.18 -0.59
CA ASN A 166 -8.13 22.41 0.52
C ASN A 166 -7.47 23.00 1.77
N TRP A 167 -6.13 22.98 1.88
CA TRP A 167 -5.42 23.49 3.05
C TRP A 167 -4.70 24.82 2.79
N GLY A 168 -4.99 25.47 1.68
CA GLY A 168 -4.38 26.74 1.31
C GLY A 168 -2.90 26.64 0.92
N TRP A 169 -2.42 25.46 0.55
CA TRP A 169 -1.02 25.28 0.12
C TRP A 169 -0.71 26.02 -1.16
N LYS A 170 -1.67 26.04 -2.11
CA LYS A 170 -1.53 26.80 -3.38
C LYS A 170 -1.29 28.31 -3.19
N ASP A 171 -1.67 28.85 -2.03
CA ASP A 171 -1.47 30.27 -1.72
C ASP A 171 -0.11 30.52 -1.04
N LYS A 172 0.59 29.47 -0.62
CA LYS A 172 1.84 29.54 0.15
C LYS A 172 3.06 29.05 -0.62
N TYR A 173 2.87 28.15 -1.58
CA TYR A 173 3.95 27.46 -2.28
C TYR A 173 3.86 27.68 -3.79
N PRO A 174 5.00 27.73 -4.52
CA PRO A 174 4.99 27.82 -5.98
C PRO A 174 4.34 26.60 -6.62
N GLU A 175 3.31 26.82 -7.43
CA GLU A 175 2.54 25.75 -8.03
C GLU A 175 3.37 24.87 -8.98
N GLU A 176 4.26 25.49 -9.76
CA GLU A 176 5.10 24.79 -10.74
C GLU A 176 6.02 23.78 -10.06
N VAL A 177 6.69 24.18 -8.98
CA VAL A 177 7.58 23.32 -8.20
C VAL A 177 6.80 22.16 -7.59
N TYR A 178 5.66 22.47 -6.95
CA TYR A 178 4.81 21.42 -6.37
C TYR A 178 4.37 20.42 -7.42
N LYS A 179 3.86 20.87 -8.57
CA LYS A 179 3.38 19.97 -9.64
C LYS A 179 4.51 19.10 -10.18
N GLU A 180 5.68 19.67 -10.38
CA GLU A 180 6.83 18.93 -10.91
C GLU A 180 7.27 17.85 -9.92
N ASP A 181 7.50 18.19 -8.67
CA ASP A 181 7.98 17.26 -7.64
C ASP A 181 6.94 16.18 -7.32
N TYR A 182 5.67 16.57 -7.18
CA TYR A 182 4.56 15.65 -6.99
C TYR A 182 4.45 14.64 -8.14
N ASN A 183 4.55 15.11 -9.39
CA ASN A 183 4.47 14.25 -10.56
C ASN A 183 5.66 13.28 -10.64
N LYS A 184 6.88 13.74 -10.33
CA LYS A 184 8.07 12.87 -10.29
C LYS A 184 7.89 11.73 -9.30
N LEU A 185 7.45 12.03 -8.08
CA LEU A 185 7.26 11.03 -7.03
C LEU A 185 6.09 10.09 -7.32
N PHE A 186 4.88 10.66 -7.43
CA PHE A 186 3.64 9.89 -7.34
C PHE A 186 3.09 9.42 -8.68
N HIS A 187 3.57 9.99 -9.80
CA HIS A 187 3.16 9.57 -11.14
C HIS A 187 4.30 8.99 -12.00
N LYS A 188 5.55 9.00 -11.50
CA LYS A 188 6.67 8.39 -12.23
C LYS A 188 7.42 7.37 -11.39
N VAL A 189 8.07 7.76 -10.30
CA VAL A 189 8.96 6.88 -9.52
C VAL A 189 8.19 5.72 -8.90
N LEU A 190 7.21 6.01 -8.05
CA LEU A 190 6.48 4.95 -7.33
C LEU A 190 5.70 4.01 -8.26
N PRO A 191 4.91 4.49 -9.24
CA PRO A 191 4.22 3.57 -10.16
C PRO A 191 5.18 2.76 -11.04
N ALA A 192 6.35 3.30 -11.42
CA ALA A 192 7.34 2.54 -12.18
C ALA A 192 7.89 1.36 -11.35
N VAL A 193 8.19 1.57 -10.08
CA VAL A 193 8.63 0.50 -9.17
C VAL A 193 7.53 -0.55 -8.99
N CYS A 194 6.28 -0.13 -8.76
CA CYS A 194 5.16 -1.06 -8.66
C CYS A 194 4.96 -1.86 -9.95
N GLN A 195 5.01 -1.20 -11.11
CA GLN A 195 4.84 -1.86 -12.40
C GLN A 195 5.94 -2.88 -12.70
N GLU A 196 7.18 -2.61 -12.27
CA GLU A 196 8.30 -3.51 -12.48
C GLU A 196 8.28 -4.72 -11.53
N LEU A 197 8.02 -4.50 -10.24
CA LEU A 197 8.18 -5.52 -9.21
C LEU A 197 6.89 -6.25 -8.84
N ASP A 198 5.73 -5.60 -9.03
CA ASP A 198 4.42 -6.13 -8.66
C ASP A 198 3.31 -5.66 -9.63
N PRO A 199 3.43 -6.00 -10.93
CA PRO A 199 2.53 -5.51 -11.97
C PRO A 199 1.07 -5.97 -11.82
N SER A 200 0.84 -6.95 -10.96
CA SER A 200 -0.49 -7.51 -10.73
C SER A 200 -1.34 -6.67 -9.77
N ARG A 201 -0.72 -5.79 -8.97
CA ARG A 201 -1.44 -4.93 -8.03
C ARG A 201 -1.65 -3.54 -8.57
N TYR A 202 -2.80 -3.00 -8.19
CA TYR A 202 -3.19 -1.66 -8.58
C TYR A 202 -2.39 -0.61 -7.81
N TYR A 203 -1.89 0.41 -8.50
CA TYR A 203 -1.28 1.59 -7.90
C TYR A 203 -2.27 2.75 -7.93
N TRP A 204 -2.47 3.42 -6.78
CA TRP A 204 -3.33 4.58 -6.61
C TRP A 204 -2.49 5.78 -6.14
N PRO A 205 -2.47 6.92 -6.86
CA PRO A 205 -1.48 7.99 -6.58
C PRO A 205 -1.67 8.69 -5.25
N SER A 206 -2.92 8.94 -4.83
CA SER A 206 -3.23 9.70 -3.61
C SER A 206 -4.59 9.33 -3.03
N SER A 207 -4.73 9.35 -1.74
CA SER A 207 -6.01 9.16 -1.06
C SER A 207 -6.27 10.27 -0.03
N PRO A 208 -7.42 11.03 -0.14
CA PRO A 208 -8.40 10.94 -1.21
C PRO A 208 -7.85 11.40 -2.56
N GLY A 209 -8.46 10.94 -3.64
CA GLY A 209 -8.09 11.28 -5.01
C GLY A 209 -8.95 10.54 -6.03
N ASP A 210 -8.98 11.02 -7.26
CA ASP A 210 -9.72 10.44 -8.39
C ASP A 210 -8.85 9.60 -9.34
N GLY A 211 -7.61 9.34 -8.94
CA GLY A 211 -6.65 8.54 -9.72
C GLY A 211 -5.92 9.30 -10.82
N ASP A 212 -6.56 10.31 -11.41
CA ASP A 212 -6.02 11.11 -12.52
C ASP A 212 -5.52 12.49 -12.08
N THR A 213 -5.63 12.81 -10.82
CA THR A 213 -5.26 14.14 -10.32
C THR A 213 -3.76 14.34 -10.32
N LEU A 214 -3.29 14.83 -11.45
CA LEU A 214 -2.27 15.87 -11.36
C LEU A 214 -2.84 17.02 -10.53
N PRO A 215 -2.08 17.61 -9.61
CA PRO A 215 -2.49 18.78 -8.89
C PRO A 215 -3.02 19.83 -9.87
N GLY A 216 -4.28 20.19 -9.77
CA GLY A 216 -4.88 21.18 -10.65
C GLY A 216 -6.25 20.86 -11.26
N LYS A 217 -6.72 19.62 -11.19
CA LYS A 217 -8.13 19.32 -11.45
C LYS A 217 -8.80 19.10 -10.11
N GLY A 218 -9.53 20.11 -9.63
CA GLY A 218 -10.34 19.99 -8.43
C GLY A 218 -11.40 18.92 -8.60
N GLN A 219 -11.62 18.16 -7.56
CA GLN A 219 -12.84 17.38 -7.37
C GLN A 219 -13.96 18.29 -6.89
#